data_cc6e663b44c0fe6f7289af8f2f5f7f73
#
_entry.id   cc6e663b44c0fe6f7289af8f2f5f7f73
#
_cell.length_a   1.000
_cell.length_b   1.000
_cell.length_c   1.000
_cell.angle_alpha   90.00
_cell.angle_beta   90.00
_cell.angle_gamma   90.00
#
_symmetry.space_group_name_H-M   'P 1'
#
loop_
_entity.id
_entity.type
_entity.pdbx_description
1 polymer ?
#
loop_
_entity_poly.entity_id
_entity_poly.type
_entity_poly.pdbx_seq_one_letter_code
_entity_poly.pdbx_strand_id
1 'polypeptide(L)'
;MMRNMAGMMKKVQEMQSRMEALQQEMADTEFTASVGGGAVTVIVTGKGEMRGVKIDPAAIDADDVSILEDMICLATNNARGEADSAMAARMKDITGGLPLPPGMS
;
A
#
# COMPACT_ATOMS: atom_id res chain seq x y z
N MET A 1 31.26 -15.26 21.53
CA MET A 1 30.74 -15.50 20.16
C MET A 1 29.39 -16.16 20.14
N MET A 2 29.14 -17.19 20.93
CA MET A 2 27.81 -17.83 20.98
C MET A 2 26.69 -16.91 21.44
N ARG A 3 26.98 -15.96 22.33
CA ARG A 3 26.00 -14.99 22.82
C ARG A 3 25.48 -14.06 21.71
N ASN A 4 26.36 -13.67 20.77
CA ASN A 4 25.98 -12.79 19.69
C ASN A 4 25.08 -13.49 18.67
N MET A 5 25.32 -14.79 18.44
CA MET A 5 24.49 -15.57 17.51
C MET A 5 23.08 -15.75 18.03
N ALA A 6 22.93 -16.04 19.32
CA ALA A 6 21.61 -16.20 19.93
C ALA A 6 20.82 -14.89 19.90
N GLY A 7 21.50 -13.76 20.20
CA GLY A 7 20.88 -12.43 20.12
C GLY A 7 20.49 -12.04 18.72
N MET A 8 21.30 -12.37 17.73
CA MET A 8 21.00 -12.10 16.34
C MET A 8 19.82 -12.93 15.84
N MET A 9 19.78 -14.21 16.20
CA MET A 9 18.65 -15.08 15.84
C MET A 9 17.36 -14.59 16.46
N LYS A 10 17.39 -14.14 17.69
CA LYS A 10 16.21 -13.57 18.35
C LYS A 10 15.71 -12.32 17.63
N LYS A 11 16.63 -11.43 17.22
CA LYS A 11 16.27 -10.24 16.46
C LYS A 11 15.64 -10.58 15.12
N VAL A 12 16.20 -11.56 14.43
CA VAL A 12 15.66 -12.01 13.14
C VAL A 12 14.24 -12.56 13.33
N GLN A 13 14.01 -13.35 14.37
CA GLN A 13 12.69 -13.88 14.68
C GLN A 13 11.69 -12.77 15.00
N GLU A 14 12.11 -11.77 15.77
CA GLU A 14 11.28 -10.61 16.09
C GLU A 14 10.93 -9.83 14.82
N MET A 15 11.90 -9.63 13.93
CA MET A 15 11.66 -8.94 12.66
C MET A 15 10.67 -9.72 11.78
N GLN A 16 10.82 -11.04 11.71
CA GLN A 16 9.89 -11.88 10.95
C GLN A 16 8.47 -11.79 11.50
N SER A 17 8.32 -11.83 12.82
CA SER A 17 7.01 -11.69 13.45
C SER A 17 6.37 -10.33 13.15
N ARG A 18 7.18 -9.26 13.20
CA ARG A 18 6.70 -7.92 12.88
C ARG A 18 6.31 -7.79 11.41
N MET A 19 7.08 -8.43 10.52
CA MET A 19 6.76 -8.42 9.09
C MET A 19 5.46 -9.14 8.80
N GLU A 20 5.24 -10.29 9.44
CA GLU A 20 3.97 -11.03 9.30
C GLU A 20 2.80 -10.20 9.83
N ALA A 21 2.96 -9.58 10.99
CA ALA A 21 1.94 -8.72 11.58
C ALA A 21 1.65 -7.51 10.67
N LEU A 22 2.70 -6.92 10.08
CA LEU A 22 2.56 -5.81 9.16
C LEU A 22 1.77 -6.22 7.92
N GLN A 23 2.08 -7.38 7.35
CA GLN A 23 1.37 -7.86 6.17
C GLN A 23 -0.11 -8.08 6.45
N GLN A 24 -0.45 -8.63 7.62
CA GLN A 24 -1.84 -8.78 8.02
C GLN A 24 -2.52 -7.44 8.25
N GLU A 25 -1.87 -6.54 8.94
CA GLU A 25 -2.38 -5.19 9.16
C GLU A 25 -2.64 -4.47 7.84
N MET A 26 -1.68 -4.54 6.91
CA MET A 26 -1.82 -3.88 5.61
C MET A 26 -2.90 -4.51 4.74
N ALA A 27 -3.12 -5.82 4.87
CA ALA A 27 -4.22 -6.48 4.15
C ALA A 27 -5.59 -5.96 4.59
N ASP A 28 -5.71 -5.50 5.83
CA ASP A 28 -6.95 -4.97 6.40
C ASP A 28 -7.03 -3.43 6.34
N THR A 29 -5.94 -2.75 6.05
CA THR A 29 -5.90 -1.30 5.98
C THR A 29 -6.34 -0.83 4.59
N GLU A 30 -7.25 0.14 4.56
CA GLU A 30 -7.74 0.72 3.30
C GLU A 30 -7.10 2.07 3.02
N PHE A 31 -6.75 2.27 1.75
CA PHE A 31 -6.23 3.52 1.23
C PHE A 31 -7.17 4.02 0.16
N THR A 32 -7.54 5.27 0.25
CA THR A 32 -8.57 5.88 -0.61
C THR A 32 -7.96 7.04 -1.38
N ALA A 33 -8.23 7.10 -2.66
CA ALA A 33 -7.84 8.24 -3.50
C ALA A 33 -9.02 8.70 -4.33
N SER A 34 -9.18 10.01 -4.45
CA SER A 34 -10.22 10.63 -5.26
C SER A 34 -9.58 11.53 -6.31
N VAL A 35 -10.15 11.56 -7.48
CA VAL A 35 -9.73 12.43 -8.58
C VAL A 35 -10.93 13.16 -9.16
N GLY A 36 -10.66 14.24 -9.91
CA GLY A 36 -11.71 14.99 -10.59
C GLY A 36 -12.69 15.66 -9.63
N GLY A 37 -12.21 16.13 -8.46
CA GLY A 37 -13.09 16.77 -7.48
C GLY A 37 -14.08 15.82 -6.83
N GLY A 38 -13.75 14.54 -6.72
CA GLY A 38 -14.62 13.52 -6.17
C GLY A 38 -15.40 12.74 -7.22
N ALA A 39 -15.11 12.96 -8.49
CA ALA A 39 -15.79 12.27 -9.59
C ALA A 39 -15.57 10.76 -9.53
N VAL A 40 -14.35 10.34 -9.21
CA VAL A 40 -13.98 8.93 -9.06
C VAL A 40 -13.19 8.76 -7.76
N THR A 41 -13.59 7.79 -6.95
CA THR A 41 -12.90 7.43 -5.72
C THR A 41 -12.59 5.93 -5.77
N VAL A 42 -11.33 5.58 -5.51
CA VAL A 42 -10.88 4.18 -5.50
C VAL A 42 -10.39 3.84 -4.09
N ILE A 43 -10.73 2.65 -3.64
CA ILE A 43 -10.33 2.12 -2.35
C ILE A 43 -9.53 0.85 -2.59
N VAL A 44 -8.28 0.82 -2.07
CA VAL A 44 -7.42 -0.36 -2.17
C VAL A 44 -6.90 -0.73 -0.78
N THR A 45 -6.52 -1.99 -0.61
CA THR A 45 -5.85 -2.42 0.61
C THR A 45 -4.35 -2.09 0.52
N GLY A 46 -3.66 -2.21 1.65
CA GLY A 46 -2.20 -2.04 1.68
C GLY A 46 -1.45 -3.05 0.83
N LYS A 47 -2.09 -4.13 0.43
CA LYS A 47 -1.53 -5.12 -0.50
C LYS A 47 -1.89 -4.84 -1.96
N GLY A 48 -2.60 -3.75 -2.23
CA GLY A 48 -2.97 -3.36 -3.58
C GLY A 48 -4.25 -3.98 -4.12
N GLU A 49 -5.00 -4.70 -3.28
CA GLU A 49 -6.29 -5.26 -3.69
C GLU A 49 -7.34 -4.17 -3.73
N MET A 50 -8.07 -4.06 -4.82
CA MET A 50 -9.16 -3.09 -4.92
C MET A 50 -10.37 -3.57 -4.14
N ARG A 51 -10.86 -2.71 -3.26
CA ARG A 51 -12.06 -2.97 -2.44
C ARG A 51 -13.28 -2.29 -2.99
N GLY A 52 -13.11 -1.20 -3.72
CA GLY A 52 -14.25 -0.48 -4.27
C GLY A 52 -13.86 0.62 -5.21
N VAL A 53 -14.80 0.97 -6.05
CA VAL A 53 -14.74 2.13 -6.93
C VAL A 53 -16.07 2.86 -6.80
N LYS A 54 -16.01 4.15 -6.52
CA LYS A 54 -17.21 5.00 -6.46
C LYS A 54 -17.12 6.03 -7.56
N ILE A 55 -18.18 6.12 -8.34
CA ILE A 55 -18.26 7.05 -9.47
C ILE A 55 -19.45 7.96 -9.22
N ASP A 56 -19.22 9.27 -9.24
CA ASP A 56 -20.30 10.24 -9.18
C ASP A 56 -21.07 10.15 -10.50
N PRO A 57 -22.39 9.91 -10.48
CA PRO A 57 -23.17 9.84 -11.73
C PRO A 57 -23.03 11.09 -12.59
N ALA A 58 -22.83 12.25 -12.00
CA ALA A 58 -22.63 13.50 -12.73
C ALA A 58 -21.35 13.50 -13.58
N ALA A 59 -20.38 12.60 -13.26
CA ALA A 59 -19.14 12.49 -14.02
C ALA A 59 -19.25 11.57 -15.23
N ILE A 60 -20.38 10.89 -15.39
CA ILE A 60 -20.59 9.96 -16.49
C ILE A 60 -21.08 10.72 -17.72
N ASP A 61 -20.27 10.70 -18.77
CA ASP A 61 -20.62 11.25 -20.08
C ASP A 61 -20.58 10.11 -21.09
N ALA A 62 -21.76 9.71 -21.55
CA ALA A 62 -21.90 8.58 -22.49
C ALA A 62 -21.23 8.87 -23.82
N ASP A 63 -21.05 10.15 -24.19
CA ASP A 63 -20.40 10.55 -25.43
C ASP A 63 -18.89 10.62 -25.33
N ASP A 64 -18.33 10.62 -24.09
CA ASP A 64 -16.89 10.64 -23.87
C ASP A 64 -16.52 9.86 -22.60
N VAL A 65 -16.52 8.54 -22.75
CA VAL A 65 -16.16 7.64 -21.63
C VAL A 65 -14.66 7.61 -21.36
N SER A 66 -13.83 8.13 -22.27
CA SER A 66 -12.39 8.09 -22.10
C SER A 66 -11.92 8.90 -20.89
N ILE A 67 -12.59 10.00 -20.57
CA ILE A 67 -12.30 10.81 -19.39
C ILE A 67 -12.50 9.97 -18.12
N LEU A 68 -13.60 9.23 -18.07
CA LEU A 68 -13.91 8.37 -16.93
C LEU A 68 -12.88 7.24 -16.80
N GLU A 69 -12.51 6.62 -17.90
CA GLU A 69 -11.50 5.58 -17.93
C GLU A 69 -10.16 6.09 -17.39
N ASP A 70 -9.74 7.26 -17.83
CA ASP A 70 -8.49 7.88 -17.39
C ASP A 70 -8.54 8.22 -15.89
N MET A 71 -9.66 8.71 -15.39
CA MET A 71 -9.85 9.03 -13.98
C MET A 71 -9.78 7.77 -13.12
N ILE A 72 -10.34 6.66 -13.57
CA ILE A 72 -10.27 5.39 -12.84
C ILE A 72 -8.82 4.91 -12.76
N CYS A 73 -8.08 4.98 -13.85
CA CYS A 73 -6.66 4.63 -13.88
C CYS A 73 -5.86 5.50 -12.91
N LEU A 74 -6.07 6.81 -12.95
CA LEU A 74 -5.34 7.75 -12.11
C LEU A 74 -5.66 7.52 -10.62
N ALA A 75 -6.93 7.39 -10.26
CA ALA A 75 -7.33 7.16 -8.89
C ALA A 75 -6.77 5.83 -8.36
N THR A 76 -6.79 4.78 -9.17
CA THR A 76 -6.25 3.48 -8.80
C THR A 76 -4.75 3.57 -8.53
N ASN A 77 -4.01 4.21 -9.44
CA ASN A 77 -2.57 4.37 -9.28
C ASN A 77 -2.22 5.23 -8.07
N ASN A 78 -2.98 6.29 -7.82
CA ASN A 78 -2.77 7.14 -6.65
C ASN A 78 -3.03 6.38 -5.34
N ALA A 79 -4.11 5.60 -5.28
CA ALA A 79 -4.42 4.80 -4.08
C ALA A 79 -3.34 3.74 -3.82
N ARG A 80 -2.89 3.05 -4.87
CA ARG A 80 -1.82 2.07 -4.76
C ARG A 80 -0.50 2.72 -4.36
N GLY A 81 -0.21 3.91 -4.88
CA GLY A 81 0.97 4.66 -4.49
C GLY A 81 0.98 5.02 -3.02
N GLU A 82 -0.16 5.41 -2.47
CA GLU A 82 -0.29 5.68 -1.03
C GLU A 82 -0.07 4.39 -0.21
N ALA A 83 -0.63 3.27 -0.66
CA ALA A 83 -0.45 1.99 0.01
C ALA A 83 1.03 1.56 -0.01
N ASP A 84 1.69 1.69 -1.15
CA ASP A 84 3.10 1.34 -1.30
C ASP A 84 3.99 2.23 -0.42
N SER A 85 3.70 3.52 -0.35
CA SER A 85 4.44 4.46 0.50
C SER A 85 4.27 4.14 1.99
N ALA A 86 3.05 3.78 2.39
CA ALA A 86 2.77 3.39 3.78
C ALA A 86 3.50 2.09 4.14
N MET A 87 3.50 1.11 3.23
CA MET A 87 4.22 -0.15 3.43
C MET A 87 5.71 0.10 3.57
N ALA A 88 6.29 0.92 2.69
CA ALA A 88 7.72 1.24 2.74
C ALA A 88 8.09 1.92 4.07
N ALA A 89 7.27 2.86 4.54
CA ALA A 89 7.50 3.54 5.80
C ALA A 89 7.44 2.58 6.99
N ARG A 90 6.45 1.67 6.99
CA ARG A 90 6.31 0.67 8.05
C ARG A 90 7.47 -0.33 8.05
N MET A 91 7.91 -0.76 6.88
CA MET A 91 9.07 -1.65 6.75
C MET A 91 10.34 -0.99 7.29
N LYS A 92 10.52 0.28 7.02
CA LYS A 92 11.66 1.05 7.52
C LYS A 92 11.66 1.09 9.06
N ASP A 93 10.50 1.23 9.68
CA ASP A 93 10.37 1.19 11.14
C ASP A 93 10.77 -0.18 11.71
N ILE A 94 10.38 -1.26 11.03
CA ILE A 94 10.71 -2.62 11.46
C ILE A 94 12.19 -2.90 11.35
N THR A 95 12.83 -2.46 10.26
CA THR A 95 14.25 -2.68 10.04
C THR A 95 15.14 -1.73 10.86
N GLY A 96 14.54 -0.72 11.50
CA GLY A 96 15.28 0.26 12.29
C GLY A 96 16.24 1.10 11.48
N GLY A 97 15.97 1.27 10.19
CA GLY A 97 16.84 2.03 9.29
C GLY A 97 18.04 1.25 8.78
N LEU A 98 18.10 -0.06 9.02
CA LEU A 98 19.17 -0.89 8.50
C LEU A 98 19.09 -0.95 6.97
N PRO A 99 20.26 -0.96 6.28
CA PRO A 99 20.23 -1.07 4.82
C PRO A 99 19.60 -2.39 4.39
N LEU A 100 18.67 -2.31 3.45
CA LEU A 100 18.05 -3.51 2.88
C LEU A 100 18.94 -4.07 1.77
N PRO A 101 18.99 -5.42 1.62
CA PRO A 101 19.69 -6.02 0.51
C PRO A 101 19.14 -5.55 -0.84
N PRO A 102 19.96 -5.51 -1.89
CA PRO A 102 19.46 -5.18 -3.22
C PRO A 102 18.33 -6.11 -3.63
N GLY A 103 17.27 -5.54 -4.17
CA GLY A 103 16.08 -6.29 -4.58
C GLY A 103 14.95 -6.31 -3.58
N MET A 104 15.17 -5.83 -2.34
CA MET A 104 14.13 -5.73 -1.32
C MET A 104 13.67 -4.29 -1.07
N SER A 105 14.29 -3.36 -1.72
CA SER A 105 13.94 -1.94 -1.61
C SER A 105 12.90 -1.52 -2.64
#